data_19961d04870b68c386e60cca6617db4f
#
_entry.id   19961d04870b68c386e60cca6617db4f
#
_cell.length_a   1.000
_cell.length_b   1.000
_cell.length_c   1.000
_cell.angle_alpha   90.00
_cell.angle_beta   90.00
_cell.angle_gamma   90.00
#
_symmetry.space_group_name_H-M   'P 1'
#
loop_
_entity.id
_entity.type
_entity.pdbx_description
1 polymer ?
#
loop_
_entity_poly.entity_id
_entity_poly.type
_entity_poly.pdbx_seq_one_letter_code
_entity_poly.pdbx_strand_id
1 'polypeptide(L)'
;MKATLWGGLCAGVLLLTSASAQVLKPLPPIRTASGVVAGKVLASGVKAWLGVPFAKPPVNDLRWMPPQPIAWQGVWNADRKMPECMQVLRPHDINHYFGEEATGEDCLYLNVWAPARATAYSKLPVIVFYYGGGGTIGSAGSGMYDGEAMAKKGAIFVNIAYRLGILGYMAHPELTREQGGHSGNYAGLDQLAGLKWVHDNIARFGGDPAHVAITGQSAGTGAVSTLIHAPLAKGLFQQAMVEFVEDG
;
A
#
# COMPACT_ATOMS: atom_id res chain seq x y z
N MET A 1 78.82 -2.78 21.53
CA MET A 1 77.56 -2.06 21.73
C MET A 1 76.44 -2.86 21.07
N LYS A 2 75.61 -3.53 21.85
CA LYS A 2 74.47 -4.35 21.37
C LYS A 2 73.19 -3.56 21.56
N ALA A 3 72.48 -3.25 20.48
CA ALA A 3 71.14 -2.61 20.52
C ALA A 3 70.08 -3.71 20.46
N THR A 4 69.22 -3.77 21.46
CA THR A 4 68.08 -4.68 21.57
C THR A 4 66.86 -3.93 21.11
N LEU A 5 66.21 -4.39 20.01
CA LEU A 5 64.93 -3.91 19.52
C LEU A 5 63.82 -4.70 20.20
N TRP A 6 62.93 -4.00 20.92
CA TRP A 6 61.69 -4.53 21.43
C TRP A 6 60.57 -4.26 20.40
N GLY A 7 60.06 -5.34 19.82
CA GLY A 7 58.85 -5.28 19.00
C GLY A 7 57.62 -5.50 19.85
N GLY A 8 56.81 -4.46 20.03
CA GLY A 8 55.49 -4.56 20.70
C GLY A 8 54.45 -5.04 19.70
N LEU A 9 53.87 -6.22 19.92
CA LEU A 9 52.66 -6.71 19.22
C LEU A 9 51.44 -6.05 19.86
N CYS A 10 50.81 -5.11 19.16
CA CYS A 10 49.44 -4.66 19.50
C CYS A 10 48.42 -5.65 18.89
N ALA A 11 47.86 -6.52 19.73
CA ALA A 11 46.72 -7.34 19.37
C ALA A 11 45.44 -6.49 19.41
N GLY A 12 45.00 -6.06 18.23
CA GLY A 12 43.69 -5.39 18.07
C GLY A 12 42.58 -6.43 18.20
N VAL A 13 41.80 -6.32 19.29
CA VAL A 13 40.57 -7.10 19.47
C VAL A 13 39.48 -6.46 18.59
N LEU A 14 39.15 -7.09 17.44
CA LEU A 14 37.96 -6.76 16.67
C LEU A 14 36.72 -7.24 17.45
N LEU A 15 36.01 -6.32 18.09
CA LEU A 15 34.67 -6.57 18.60
C LEU A 15 33.71 -6.64 17.40
N LEU A 16 33.42 -7.84 16.95
CA LEU A 16 32.30 -8.10 16.05
C LEU A 16 31.00 -7.91 16.82
N THR A 17 30.41 -6.72 16.72
CA THR A 17 29.02 -6.49 17.15
C THR A 17 28.12 -7.23 16.20
N SER A 18 27.63 -8.42 16.57
CA SER A 18 26.55 -9.10 15.90
C SER A 18 25.29 -8.19 15.99
N ALA A 19 24.91 -7.58 14.87
CA ALA A 19 23.60 -6.97 14.74
C ALA A 19 22.58 -8.10 14.87
N SER A 20 21.95 -8.21 16.02
CA SER A 20 20.81 -9.10 16.23
C SER A 20 19.71 -8.64 15.27
N ALA A 21 19.38 -9.46 14.28
CA ALA A 21 18.18 -9.25 13.48
C ALA A 21 16.98 -9.17 14.44
N GLN A 22 16.41 -7.99 14.56
CA GLN A 22 15.29 -7.75 15.47
C GLN A 22 14.11 -8.53 14.92
N VAL A 23 13.75 -9.66 15.54
CA VAL A 23 12.59 -10.46 15.16
C VAL A 23 11.35 -9.59 15.39
N LEU A 24 10.74 -9.13 14.31
CA LEU A 24 9.53 -8.33 14.35
C LEU A 24 8.41 -9.17 14.95
N LYS A 25 7.81 -8.67 16.06
CA LYS A 25 6.78 -9.40 16.79
C LYS A 25 5.51 -9.51 15.93
N PRO A 26 4.99 -10.72 15.68
CA PRO A 26 3.73 -10.88 14.97
C PRO A 26 2.57 -10.27 15.75
N LEU A 27 1.60 -9.69 15.04
CA LEU A 27 0.35 -9.20 15.61
C LEU A 27 -0.66 -10.34 15.71
N PRO A 28 -1.57 -10.29 16.70
CA PRO A 28 -2.72 -11.20 16.69
C PRO A 28 -3.49 -11.08 15.38
N PRO A 29 -3.93 -12.21 14.79
CA PRO A 29 -4.69 -12.17 13.56
C PRO A 29 -6.01 -11.43 13.71
N ILE A 30 -6.38 -10.66 12.68
CA ILE A 30 -7.62 -9.89 12.60
C ILE A 30 -8.53 -10.54 11.55
N ARG A 31 -9.79 -10.74 11.88
CA ARG A 31 -10.80 -11.19 10.91
C ARG A 31 -11.34 -10.01 10.12
N THR A 32 -11.21 -10.06 8.81
CA THR A 32 -11.80 -9.12 7.84
C THR A 32 -13.02 -9.78 7.15
N ALA A 33 -13.70 -9.03 6.30
CA ALA A 33 -14.76 -9.55 5.45
C ALA A 33 -14.26 -10.62 4.44
N SER A 34 -12.98 -10.51 4.03
CA SER A 34 -12.36 -11.41 3.03
C SER A 34 -11.68 -12.63 3.64
N GLY A 35 -11.30 -12.60 4.93
CA GLY A 35 -10.57 -13.67 5.60
C GLY A 35 -9.80 -13.16 6.82
N VAL A 36 -8.89 -13.97 7.34
CA VAL A 36 -8.07 -13.63 8.50
C VAL A 36 -6.73 -13.09 8.04
N VAL A 37 -6.27 -11.98 8.64
CA VAL A 37 -5.02 -11.28 8.29
C VAL A 37 -4.12 -11.19 9.53
N ALA A 38 -2.85 -11.56 9.41
CA ALA A 38 -1.82 -11.34 10.41
C ALA A 38 -0.84 -10.27 9.91
N GLY A 39 -0.52 -9.30 10.76
CA GLY A 39 0.47 -8.24 10.49
C GLY A 39 1.69 -8.37 11.39
N LYS A 40 2.50 -7.32 11.43
CA LYS A 40 3.71 -7.23 12.24
C LYS A 40 3.78 -5.91 13.01
N VAL A 41 4.62 -5.89 14.06
CA VAL A 41 5.00 -4.65 14.74
C VAL A 41 6.35 -4.20 14.19
N LEU A 42 6.44 -2.97 13.71
CA LEU A 42 7.68 -2.36 13.25
C LEU A 42 8.61 -2.02 14.43
N ALA A 43 9.88 -1.77 14.15
CA ALA A 43 10.87 -1.39 15.18
C ALA A 43 10.44 -0.16 15.99
N SER A 44 9.67 0.74 15.40
CA SER A 44 9.10 1.92 16.05
C SER A 44 7.92 1.63 16.98
N GLY A 45 7.42 0.39 17.01
CA GLY A 45 6.19 0.01 17.71
C GLY A 45 4.91 0.19 16.87
N VAL A 46 4.98 0.84 15.71
CA VAL A 46 3.83 0.97 14.80
C VAL A 46 3.40 -0.42 14.32
N LYS A 47 2.10 -0.63 14.28
CA LYS A 47 1.51 -1.85 13.72
C LYS A 47 1.37 -1.72 12.22
N ALA A 48 1.74 -2.75 11.47
CA ALA A 48 1.67 -2.75 10.02
C ALA A 48 1.06 -4.06 9.49
N TRP A 49 0.19 -3.94 8.53
CA TRP A 49 -0.33 -5.02 7.70
C TRP A 49 0.00 -4.65 6.26
N LEU A 50 1.02 -5.28 5.71
CA LEU A 50 1.57 -4.98 4.39
C LEU A 50 1.16 -6.06 3.40
N GLY A 51 0.58 -5.64 2.26
CA GLY A 51 0.15 -6.56 1.23
C GLY A 51 -1.15 -7.31 1.56
N VAL A 52 -2.16 -6.61 2.04
CA VAL A 52 -3.49 -7.18 2.24
C VAL A 52 -4.24 -7.19 0.91
N PRO A 53 -4.69 -8.34 0.38
CA PRO A 53 -5.44 -8.38 -0.88
C PRO A 53 -6.84 -7.80 -0.69
N PHE A 54 -7.26 -6.90 -1.58
CA PHE A 54 -8.61 -6.34 -1.56
C PHE A 54 -9.48 -6.82 -2.73
N ALA A 55 -8.87 -7.43 -3.75
CA ALA A 55 -9.55 -8.02 -4.90
C ALA A 55 -8.78 -9.25 -5.39
N LYS A 56 -9.43 -10.10 -6.21
CA LYS A 56 -8.76 -11.20 -6.89
C LYS A 56 -7.68 -10.67 -7.83
N PRO A 57 -6.57 -11.41 -8.02
CA PRO A 57 -5.57 -11.07 -9.02
C PRO A 57 -6.20 -10.84 -10.41
N PRO A 58 -5.98 -9.68 -11.05
CA PRO A 58 -6.57 -9.36 -12.36
C PRO A 58 -5.75 -10.00 -13.50
N VAL A 59 -5.62 -11.31 -13.47
CA VAL A 59 -4.81 -12.12 -14.41
C VAL A 59 -5.71 -12.96 -15.31
N ASN A 60 -5.19 -13.38 -16.44
CA ASN A 60 -5.91 -14.26 -17.42
C ASN A 60 -7.28 -13.65 -17.79
N ASP A 61 -8.37 -14.38 -17.56
CA ASP A 61 -9.74 -13.96 -17.87
C ASP A 61 -10.22 -12.76 -17.04
N LEU A 62 -9.52 -12.41 -15.96
CA LEU A 62 -9.81 -11.21 -15.14
C LEU A 62 -9.01 -9.99 -15.58
N ARG A 63 -8.07 -10.12 -16.53
CA ARG A 63 -7.39 -8.96 -17.13
C ARG A 63 -8.42 -8.10 -17.85
N TRP A 64 -8.33 -6.79 -17.65
CA TRP A 64 -9.32 -5.82 -18.16
C TRP A 64 -10.77 -6.10 -17.74
N MET A 65 -10.95 -6.73 -16.58
CA MET A 65 -12.25 -6.84 -15.93
C MET A 65 -12.30 -5.94 -14.70
N PRO A 66 -13.48 -5.49 -14.25
CA PRO A 66 -13.65 -4.86 -12.95
C PRO A 66 -13.06 -5.74 -11.82
N PRO A 67 -12.46 -5.15 -10.77
CA PRO A 67 -11.91 -5.92 -9.68
C PRO A 67 -12.97 -6.83 -9.04
N GLN A 68 -12.63 -8.10 -8.85
CA GLN A 68 -13.54 -9.10 -8.31
C GLN A 68 -13.29 -9.32 -6.82
N PRO A 69 -14.35 -9.51 -6.01
CA PRO A 69 -14.21 -9.82 -4.59
C PRO A 69 -13.31 -11.02 -4.35
N ILE A 70 -12.47 -10.94 -3.31
CA ILE A 70 -11.59 -12.04 -2.88
C ILE A 70 -11.99 -12.54 -1.51
N ALA A 71 -11.85 -13.86 -1.30
CA ALA A 71 -11.91 -14.49 -0.01
C ALA A 71 -10.89 -15.61 0.05
N TRP A 72 -10.34 -15.84 1.26
CA TRP A 72 -9.35 -16.90 1.48
C TRP A 72 -9.65 -17.68 2.76
N GLN A 73 -9.10 -18.90 2.82
CA GLN A 73 -9.11 -19.74 4.01
C GLN A 73 -7.79 -19.60 4.77
N GLY A 74 -7.81 -19.85 6.06
CA GLY A 74 -6.62 -19.73 6.92
C GLY A 74 -6.22 -18.28 7.20
N VAL A 75 -4.95 -18.07 7.47
CA VAL A 75 -4.38 -16.76 7.83
C VAL A 75 -3.51 -16.25 6.70
N TRP A 76 -3.82 -15.07 6.19
CA TRP A 76 -2.97 -14.33 5.26
C TRP A 76 -1.91 -13.56 6.04
N ASN A 77 -0.63 -13.82 5.76
CA ASN A 77 0.47 -13.11 6.38
C ASN A 77 0.76 -11.81 5.64
N ALA A 78 0.21 -10.72 6.16
CA ALA A 78 0.42 -9.36 5.64
C ALA A 78 1.66 -8.72 6.30
N ASP A 79 2.82 -9.30 6.07
CA ASP A 79 4.09 -8.94 6.70
C ASP A 79 5.11 -8.32 5.74
N ARG A 80 4.81 -8.26 4.45
CA ARG A 80 5.67 -7.70 3.39
C ARG A 80 4.85 -6.97 2.33
N LYS A 81 5.50 -6.03 1.66
CA LYS A 81 4.96 -5.39 0.46
C LYS A 81 4.81 -6.44 -0.64
N MET A 82 3.81 -6.27 -1.49
CA MET A 82 3.47 -7.20 -2.58
C MET A 82 3.91 -6.62 -3.93
N PRO A 83 3.90 -7.41 -5.00
CA PRO A 83 4.31 -6.95 -6.32
C PRO A 83 3.65 -5.63 -6.71
N GLU A 84 4.42 -4.76 -7.33
CA GLU A 84 3.92 -3.53 -7.91
C GLU A 84 3.07 -3.84 -9.14
N CYS A 85 2.07 -3.02 -9.41
CA CYS A 85 1.31 -3.18 -10.63
C CYS A 85 2.20 -3.06 -11.86
N MET A 86 1.94 -3.88 -12.89
CA MET A 86 2.73 -3.95 -14.11
C MET A 86 2.94 -2.57 -14.71
N GLN A 87 4.19 -2.20 -14.88
CA GLN A 87 4.64 -0.89 -15.35
C GLN A 87 6.03 -0.99 -15.97
N VAL A 88 6.39 0.00 -16.77
CA VAL A 88 7.76 0.12 -17.28
C VAL A 88 8.62 0.77 -16.21
N LEU A 89 9.57 0.02 -15.68
CA LEU A 89 10.57 0.56 -14.75
C LEU A 89 11.43 1.59 -15.48
N ARG A 90 11.49 2.79 -14.94
CA ARG A 90 12.32 3.88 -15.49
C ARG A 90 13.65 3.97 -14.75
N PRO A 91 14.68 4.60 -15.37
CA PRO A 91 15.98 4.81 -14.72
C PRO A 91 15.89 5.58 -13.38
N HIS A 92 16.93 5.49 -12.59
CA HIS A 92 17.07 5.86 -11.17
C HIS A 92 16.67 7.28 -10.74
N ASP A 93 16.47 8.19 -11.63
CA ASP A 93 16.09 9.58 -11.35
C ASP A 93 14.63 9.76 -10.91
N ILE A 94 13.77 8.74 -11.07
CA ILE A 94 12.37 8.75 -10.65
C ILE A 94 12.07 7.65 -9.62
N ASN A 95 13.08 7.16 -8.92
CA ASN A 95 12.97 6.02 -7.98
C ASN A 95 11.99 6.23 -6.82
N HIS A 96 11.61 7.46 -6.50
CA HIS A 96 10.66 7.71 -5.43
C HIS A 96 9.24 7.19 -5.73
N TYR A 97 8.87 6.95 -6.98
CA TYR A 97 7.59 6.37 -7.35
C TYR A 97 7.52 4.85 -7.19
N PHE A 98 8.67 4.18 -7.16
CA PHE A 98 8.76 2.72 -7.10
C PHE A 98 9.03 2.23 -5.68
N GLY A 99 8.68 0.99 -5.41
CA GLY A 99 9.19 0.21 -4.30
C GLY A 99 10.40 -0.62 -4.73
N GLU A 100 10.67 -1.65 -3.96
CA GLU A 100 11.76 -2.61 -4.21
C GLU A 100 11.23 -3.95 -4.73
N GLU A 101 9.90 -4.06 -4.92
CA GLU A 101 9.25 -5.30 -5.31
C GLU A 101 9.23 -5.46 -6.84
N ALA A 102 9.17 -6.70 -7.29
CA ALA A 102 9.00 -6.99 -8.70
C ALA A 102 7.62 -6.55 -9.20
N THR A 103 7.52 -6.17 -10.47
CA THR A 103 6.24 -5.83 -11.10
C THR A 103 5.46 -7.08 -11.52
N GLY A 104 4.13 -7.00 -11.46
CA GLY A 104 3.25 -8.09 -11.86
C GLY A 104 1.81 -7.64 -12.05
N GLU A 105 0.99 -8.49 -12.66
CA GLU A 105 -0.45 -8.24 -12.77
C GLU A 105 -1.19 -8.56 -11.48
N ASP A 106 -0.69 -9.50 -10.67
CA ASP A 106 -1.20 -9.78 -9.31
C ASP A 106 -0.71 -8.70 -8.35
N CYS A 107 -1.40 -7.57 -8.31
CA CYS A 107 -0.96 -6.37 -7.62
C CYS A 107 -2.06 -5.63 -6.82
N LEU A 108 -3.27 -6.16 -6.73
CA LEU A 108 -4.39 -5.49 -6.06
C LEU A 108 -4.32 -5.69 -4.54
N TYR A 109 -3.35 -5.03 -3.93
CA TYR A 109 -3.06 -5.08 -2.51
C TYR A 109 -3.09 -3.68 -1.89
N LEU A 110 -3.35 -3.62 -0.60
CA LEU A 110 -3.22 -2.40 0.19
C LEU A 110 -2.34 -2.64 1.40
N ASN A 111 -1.82 -1.56 1.96
CA ASN A 111 -1.03 -1.57 3.18
C ASN A 111 -1.73 -0.71 4.23
N VAL A 112 -1.71 -1.16 5.48
CA VAL A 112 -2.32 -0.47 6.63
C VAL A 112 -1.28 -0.26 7.70
N TRP A 113 -1.17 0.97 8.20
CA TRP A 113 -0.35 1.30 9.37
C TRP A 113 -1.26 1.88 10.46
N ALA A 114 -1.02 1.44 11.69
CA ALA A 114 -1.77 1.91 12.85
C ALA A 114 -0.84 2.28 14.00
N PRO A 115 -1.20 3.27 14.84
CA PRO A 115 -0.47 3.60 16.06
C PRO A 115 -0.22 2.36 16.92
N ALA A 116 0.91 2.34 17.65
CA ALA A 116 1.28 1.25 18.54
C ALA A 116 0.15 0.88 19.54
N ARG A 117 -0.56 1.90 20.05
CA ARG A 117 -1.64 1.75 21.03
C ARG A 117 -3.02 1.48 20.42
N ALA A 118 -3.15 1.48 19.07
CA ALA A 118 -4.43 1.27 18.41
C ALA A 118 -5.03 -0.10 18.78
N THR A 119 -6.32 -0.11 19.05
CA THR A 119 -7.16 -1.29 19.26
C THR A 119 -8.40 -1.19 18.37
N ALA A 120 -9.16 -2.24 18.22
CA ALA A 120 -10.42 -2.21 17.45
C ALA A 120 -11.46 -1.20 17.98
N TYR A 121 -11.26 -0.66 19.19
CA TYR A 121 -12.16 0.33 19.82
C TYR A 121 -11.64 1.76 19.73
N SER A 122 -10.48 2.00 19.12
CA SER A 122 -9.80 3.32 19.16
C SER A 122 -10.49 4.40 18.36
N LYS A 123 -11.24 4.05 17.28
CA LYS A 123 -11.93 5.00 16.40
C LYS A 123 -11.03 6.15 15.91
N LEU A 124 -9.84 5.80 15.45
CA LEU A 124 -8.86 6.77 14.98
C LEU A 124 -9.23 7.31 13.59
N PRO A 125 -8.85 8.56 13.26
CA PRO A 125 -9.00 9.08 11.91
C PRO A 125 -8.23 8.20 10.92
N VAL A 126 -8.77 8.05 9.72
CA VAL A 126 -8.22 7.22 8.65
C VAL A 126 -7.82 8.09 7.48
N ILE A 127 -6.60 7.93 6.99
CA ILE A 127 -6.11 8.57 5.78
C ILE A 127 -5.91 7.49 4.73
N VAL A 128 -6.60 7.59 3.60
CA VAL A 128 -6.44 6.73 2.44
C VAL A 128 -5.68 7.50 1.38
N PHE A 129 -4.57 6.95 0.93
CA PHE A 129 -3.65 7.59 0.00
C PHE A 129 -3.59 6.87 -1.34
N TYR A 130 -3.63 7.65 -2.42
CA TYR A 130 -3.41 7.21 -3.79
C TYR A 130 -2.13 7.84 -4.34
N TYR A 131 -1.19 7.01 -4.80
CA TYR A 131 0.09 7.47 -5.33
C TYR A 131 -0.06 8.11 -6.72
N GLY A 132 0.95 8.88 -7.10
CA GLY A 132 1.05 9.53 -8.40
C GLY A 132 1.77 8.68 -9.44
N GLY A 133 2.28 9.34 -10.49
CA GLY A 133 3.04 8.71 -11.57
C GLY A 133 2.31 8.67 -12.91
N GLY A 134 1.41 9.63 -13.16
CA GLY A 134 0.74 9.81 -14.46
C GLY A 134 -0.18 8.63 -14.86
N GLY A 135 -0.56 7.77 -13.91
CA GLY A 135 -1.34 6.56 -14.19
C GLY A 135 -0.55 5.47 -14.94
N THR A 136 0.75 5.66 -15.16
CA THR A 136 1.61 4.74 -15.92
C THR A 136 2.70 4.11 -15.09
N ILE A 137 3.10 4.74 -13.99
CA ILE A 137 4.08 4.27 -13.02
C ILE A 137 3.58 4.52 -11.59
N GLY A 138 4.26 3.99 -10.61
CA GLY A 138 4.01 4.23 -9.19
C GLY A 138 3.73 2.95 -8.41
N SER A 139 3.85 3.05 -7.10
CA SER A 139 3.72 1.88 -6.22
C SER A 139 3.23 2.26 -4.83
N ALA A 140 2.27 1.49 -4.32
CA ALA A 140 1.94 1.49 -2.90
C ALA A 140 3.08 0.90 -2.04
N GLY A 141 4.06 0.25 -2.67
CA GLY A 141 5.27 -0.28 -2.05
C GLY A 141 6.39 0.75 -1.88
N SER A 142 6.33 1.93 -2.52
CA SER A 142 7.37 2.96 -2.38
C SER A 142 7.57 3.38 -0.93
N GLY A 143 8.83 3.47 -0.49
CA GLY A 143 9.19 3.95 0.84
C GLY A 143 8.75 5.40 1.11
N MET A 144 8.60 6.21 0.07
CA MET A 144 8.08 7.58 0.18
C MET A 144 6.64 7.63 0.70
N TYR A 145 5.86 6.59 0.42
CA TYR A 145 4.44 6.51 0.79
C TYR A 145 4.19 5.60 1.99
N ASP A 146 5.22 5.29 2.78
CA ASP A 146 5.05 4.52 4.01
C ASP A 146 4.26 5.30 5.06
N GLY A 147 3.25 4.65 5.60
CA GLY A 147 2.34 5.26 6.57
C GLY A 147 2.85 5.32 8.01
N GLU A 148 4.09 4.88 8.27
CA GLU A 148 4.64 4.84 9.64
C GLU A 148 4.66 6.22 10.32
N ALA A 149 5.03 7.26 9.58
CA ALA A 149 5.08 8.63 10.10
C ALA A 149 3.67 9.15 10.48
N MET A 150 2.66 8.84 9.67
CA MET A 150 1.27 9.22 9.96
C MET A 150 0.69 8.41 11.12
N ALA A 151 1.02 7.14 11.22
CA ALA A 151 0.62 6.31 12.34
C ALA A 151 1.22 6.81 13.67
N LYS A 152 2.47 7.28 13.68
CA LYS A 152 3.09 7.93 14.86
C LYS A 152 2.36 9.21 15.27
N LYS A 153 1.71 9.91 14.34
CA LYS A 153 0.90 11.10 14.60
C LYS A 153 -0.52 10.79 15.08
N GLY A 154 -0.91 9.52 15.13
CA GLY A 154 -2.20 9.09 15.68
C GLY A 154 -3.29 8.75 14.67
N ALA A 155 -2.99 8.72 13.38
CA ALA A 155 -3.94 8.32 12.33
C ALA A 155 -3.70 6.86 11.90
N ILE A 156 -4.74 6.19 11.41
CA ILE A 156 -4.59 5.01 10.57
C ILE A 156 -4.25 5.49 9.17
N PHE A 157 -3.20 4.96 8.57
CA PHE A 157 -2.82 5.28 7.20
C PHE A 157 -2.98 4.04 6.32
N VAL A 158 -3.58 4.22 5.15
CA VAL A 158 -3.78 3.16 4.17
C VAL A 158 -3.32 3.67 2.81
N ASN A 159 -2.43 2.95 2.13
CA ASN A 159 -2.18 3.18 0.72
C ASN A 159 -2.70 2.02 -0.12
N ILE A 160 -3.21 2.30 -1.30
CA ILE A 160 -3.93 1.36 -2.15
C ILE A 160 -3.20 1.27 -3.49
N ALA A 161 -2.86 0.03 -3.90
CA ALA A 161 -2.37 -0.22 -5.25
C ALA A 161 -3.55 -0.25 -6.24
N TYR A 162 -3.27 0.13 -7.49
CA TYR A 162 -4.24 0.11 -8.58
C TYR A 162 -3.51 -0.15 -9.91
N ARG A 163 -4.20 -0.77 -10.87
CA ARG A 163 -3.63 -1.08 -12.19
C ARG A 163 -3.22 0.19 -12.92
N LEU A 164 -2.15 0.08 -13.70
CA LEU A 164 -1.48 1.18 -14.37
C LEU A 164 -1.47 0.97 -15.90
N GLY A 165 -1.24 2.06 -16.62
CA GLY A 165 -1.04 2.05 -18.05
C GLY A 165 -2.17 1.34 -18.81
N ILE A 166 -1.81 0.55 -19.79
CA ILE A 166 -2.77 -0.19 -20.62
C ILE A 166 -3.64 -1.16 -19.82
N LEU A 167 -3.13 -1.73 -18.75
CA LEU A 167 -3.89 -2.67 -17.90
C LEU A 167 -4.94 -1.97 -17.03
N GLY A 168 -4.72 -0.68 -16.71
CA GLY A 168 -5.64 0.13 -15.92
C GLY A 168 -6.63 0.97 -16.72
N TYR A 169 -6.29 1.31 -17.98
CA TYR A 169 -7.02 2.36 -18.70
C TYR A 169 -7.41 2.01 -20.15
N MET A 170 -7.15 0.80 -20.63
CA MET A 170 -7.47 0.43 -22.01
C MET A 170 -8.98 0.39 -22.24
N ALA A 171 -9.47 1.23 -23.15
CA ALA A 171 -10.80 1.13 -23.72
C ALA A 171 -10.71 0.50 -25.13
N HIS A 172 -11.48 -0.56 -25.37
CA HIS A 172 -11.49 -1.25 -26.66
C HIS A 172 -12.91 -1.67 -27.05
N PRO A 173 -13.33 -1.58 -28.32
CA PRO A 173 -14.69 -1.91 -28.74
C PRO A 173 -15.13 -3.35 -28.40
N GLU A 174 -14.22 -4.32 -28.43
CA GLU A 174 -14.52 -5.71 -28.06
C GLU A 174 -14.74 -5.84 -26.55
N LEU A 175 -13.87 -5.26 -25.72
CA LEU A 175 -14.06 -5.21 -24.28
C LEU A 175 -15.36 -4.50 -23.92
N THR A 176 -15.70 -3.43 -24.61
CA THR A 176 -16.96 -2.71 -24.43
C THR A 176 -18.17 -3.60 -24.71
N ARG A 177 -18.13 -4.42 -25.77
CA ARG A 177 -19.20 -5.39 -26.06
C ARG A 177 -19.30 -6.49 -25.01
N GLU A 178 -18.17 -7.05 -24.60
CA GLU A 178 -18.10 -8.11 -23.56
C GLU A 178 -18.62 -7.63 -22.21
N GLN A 179 -18.41 -6.35 -21.88
CA GLN A 179 -18.73 -5.78 -20.56
C GLN A 179 -20.03 -4.97 -20.54
N GLY A 180 -20.92 -5.18 -21.50
CA GLY A 180 -22.27 -4.58 -21.47
C GLY A 180 -22.32 -3.09 -21.79
N GLY A 181 -21.42 -2.59 -22.64
CA GLY A 181 -21.45 -1.22 -23.15
C GLY A 181 -20.40 -0.27 -22.61
N HIS A 182 -19.46 -0.74 -21.78
CA HIS A 182 -18.38 0.09 -21.23
C HIS A 182 -17.09 -0.71 -21.07
N SER A 183 -15.95 -0.02 -21.22
CA SER A 183 -14.60 -0.55 -20.95
C SER A 183 -13.66 0.60 -20.58
N GLY A 184 -12.48 0.27 -20.09
CA GLY A 184 -11.54 1.25 -19.54
C GLY A 184 -11.83 1.55 -18.07
N ASN A 185 -11.10 2.49 -17.49
CA ASN A 185 -11.26 2.94 -16.12
C ASN A 185 -11.11 1.84 -15.03
N TYR A 186 -10.42 0.75 -15.34
CA TYR A 186 -10.19 -0.35 -14.39
C TYR A 186 -9.39 0.11 -13.18
N ALA A 187 -8.43 1.03 -13.37
CA ALA A 187 -7.68 1.66 -12.29
C ALA A 187 -8.61 2.42 -11.32
N GLY A 188 -9.57 3.18 -11.83
CA GLY A 188 -10.56 3.88 -10.99
C GLY A 188 -11.46 2.92 -10.22
N LEU A 189 -11.81 1.78 -10.85
CA LEU A 189 -12.57 0.72 -10.18
C LEU A 189 -11.72 0.02 -9.09
N ASP A 190 -10.41 -0.17 -9.31
CA ASP A 190 -9.50 -0.70 -8.30
C ASP A 190 -9.40 0.24 -7.10
N GLN A 191 -9.26 1.55 -7.36
CA GLN A 191 -9.22 2.60 -6.32
C GLN A 191 -10.50 2.60 -5.47
N LEU A 192 -11.65 2.47 -6.13
CA LEU A 192 -12.95 2.36 -5.47
C LEU A 192 -13.07 1.08 -4.65
N ALA A 193 -12.63 -0.06 -5.20
CA ALA A 193 -12.68 -1.36 -4.50
C ALA A 193 -11.80 -1.35 -3.24
N GLY A 194 -10.60 -0.77 -3.32
CA GLY A 194 -9.73 -0.59 -2.16
C GLY A 194 -10.35 0.32 -1.10
N LEU A 195 -10.98 1.44 -1.50
CA LEU A 195 -11.71 2.33 -0.60
C LEU A 195 -12.90 1.63 0.08
N LYS A 196 -13.64 0.84 -0.69
CA LYS A 196 -14.73 0.02 -0.14
C LYS A 196 -14.21 -1.00 0.88
N TRP A 197 -13.08 -1.65 0.59
CA TRP A 197 -12.43 -2.53 1.55
C TRP A 197 -12.08 -1.79 2.86
N VAL A 198 -11.56 -0.57 2.77
CA VAL A 198 -11.28 0.28 3.96
C VAL A 198 -12.56 0.52 4.74
N HIS A 199 -13.62 1.00 4.11
CA HIS A 199 -14.90 1.24 4.75
C HIS A 199 -15.41 0.00 5.51
N ASP A 200 -15.35 -1.18 4.89
CA ASP A 200 -15.91 -2.43 5.44
C ASP A 200 -15.05 -3.03 6.57
N ASN A 201 -13.75 -2.70 6.64
CA ASN A 201 -12.81 -3.43 7.51
C ASN A 201 -12.02 -2.56 8.50
N ILE A 202 -11.84 -1.26 8.24
CA ILE A 202 -10.85 -0.45 8.96
C ILE A 202 -11.10 -0.32 10.47
N ALA A 203 -12.35 -0.47 10.91
CA ALA A 203 -12.70 -0.48 12.32
C ALA A 203 -11.98 -1.59 13.10
N ARG A 204 -11.71 -2.72 12.47
CA ARG A 204 -10.99 -3.85 13.09
C ARG A 204 -9.51 -3.55 13.31
N PHE A 205 -8.97 -2.59 12.56
CA PHE A 205 -7.60 -2.09 12.68
C PHE A 205 -7.50 -0.87 13.62
N GLY A 206 -8.63 -0.42 14.17
CA GLY A 206 -8.72 0.72 15.09
C GLY A 206 -9.10 2.04 14.44
N GLY A 207 -9.45 2.05 13.15
CA GLY A 207 -9.93 3.24 12.43
C GLY A 207 -11.41 3.47 12.60
N ASP A 208 -11.86 4.68 12.32
CA ASP A 208 -13.27 5.05 12.27
C ASP A 208 -13.72 5.16 10.80
N PRO A 209 -14.59 4.26 10.31
CA PRO A 209 -15.11 4.35 8.94
C PRO A 209 -15.98 5.61 8.70
N ALA A 210 -16.41 6.30 9.76
CA ALA A 210 -17.09 7.60 9.67
C ALA A 210 -16.14 8.80 9.66
N HIS A 211 -14.82 8.58 9.77
CA HIS A 211 -13.79 9.63 9.72
C HIS A 211 -12.66 9.24 8.77
N VAL A 212 -13.01 9.04 7.50
CA VAL A 212 -12.09 8.70 6.42
C VAL A 212 -11.81 9.92 5.55
N ALA A 213 -10.55 10.30 5.43
CA ALA A 213 -10.05 11.27 4.47
C ALA A 213 -9.35 10.54 3.32
N ILE A 214 -9.69 10.90 2.08
CA ILE A 214 -8.96 10.44 0.89
C ILE A 214 -8.00 11.52 0.43
N THR A 215 -6.80 11.15 0.05
CA THR A 215 -5.77 12.07 -0.47
C THR A 215 -4.93 11.39 -1.53
N GLY A 216 -4.23 12.17 -2.32
CA GLY A 216 -3.35 11.65 -3.36
C GLY A 216 -2.34 12.70 -3.82
N GLN A 217 -1.30 12.24 -4.45
CA GLN A 217 -0.24 13.07 -5.02
C GLN A 217 -0.27 12.96 -6.54
N SER A 218 -0.21 14.07 -7.28
CA SER A 218 -0.17 14.11 -8.76
C SER A 218 -1.34 13.32 -9.38
N ALA A 219 -1.11 12.28 -10.18
CA ALA A 219 -2.17 11.43 -10.73
C ALA A 219 -3.10 10.82 -9.65
N GLY A 220 -2.59 10.60 -8.43
CA GLY A 220 -3.39 10.21 -7.27
C GLY A 220 -4.42 11.27 -6.87
N THR A 221 -4.15 12.54 -7.13
CA THR A 221 -5.12 13.64 -7.01
C THR A 221 -6.28 13.48 -8.00
N GLY A 222 -5.97 13.03 -9.23
CA GLY A 222 -6.98 12.65 -10.22
C GLY A 222 -7.89 11.51 -9.73
N ALA A 223 -7.32 10.52 -9.03
CA ALA A 223 -8.09 9.47 -8.37
C ALA A 223 -9.06 10.03 -7.32
N VAL A 224 -8.57 10.92 -6.44
CA VAL A 224 -9.40 11.60 -5.42
C VAL A 224 -10.52 12.40 -6.09
N SER A 225 -10.19 13.20 -7.11
CA SER A 225 -11.17 13.99 -7.87
C SER A 225 -12.26 13.10 -8.51
N THR A 226 -11.86 11.96 -9.09
CA THR A 226 -12.79 10.99 -9.65
C THR A 226 -13.71 10.41 -8.57
N LEU A 227 -13.18 10.03 -7.42
CA LEU A 227 -13.95 9.44 -6.32
C LEU A 227 -14.94 10.43 -5.69
N ILE A 228 -14.60 11.74 -5.61
CA ILE A 228 -15.52 12.79 -5.14
C ILE A 228 -16.79 12.83 -6.00
N HIS A 229 -16.66 12.61 -7.31
CA HIS A 229 -17.76 12.67 -8.25
C HIS A 229 -18.42 11.31 -8.52
N ALA A 230 -17.85 10.21 -8.04
CA ALA A 230 -18.35 8.86 -8.28
C ALA A 230 -19.55 8.52 -7.38
N PRO A 231 -20.75 8.25 -7.93
CA PRO A 231 -21.91 7.88 -7.10
C PRO A 231 -21.66 6.62 -6.24
N LEU A 232 -20.81 5.69 -6.74
CA LEU A 232 -20.45 4.45 -6.04
C LEU A 232 -19.52 4.68 -4.83
N ALA A 233 -18.88 5.85 -4.73
CA ALA A 233 -18.04 6.21 -3.58
C ALA A 233 -18.82 6.96 -2.49
N LYS A 234 -20.10 7.24 -2.70
CA LYS A 234 -20.93 7.95 -1.73
C LYS A 234 -20.96 7.25 -0.37
N GLY A 235 -20.56 7.97 0.67
CA GLY A 235 -20.55 7.48 2.05
C GLY A 235 -19.29 6.69 2.44
N LEU A 236 -18.37 6.42 1.51
CA LEU A 236 -17.11 5.69 1.81
C LEU A 236 -16.02 6.58 2.44
N PHE A 237 -16.14 7.89 2.31
CA PHE A 237 -15.26 8.90 2.92
C PHE A 237 -16.04 10.17 3.26
N GLN A 238 -15.45 11.01 4.13
CA GLN A 238 -16.07 12.25 4.59
C GLN A 238 -15.24 13.48 4.26
N GLN A 239 -13.95 13.29 3.97
CA GLN A 239 -13.03 14.37 3.66
C GLN A 239 -12.18 13.98 2.45
N ALA A 240 -11.76 14.99 1.68
CA ALA A 240 -10.85 14.82 0.58
C ALA A 240 -9.81 15.95 0.60
N MET A 241 -8.54 15.61 0.40
CA MET A 241 -7.46 16.56 0.25
C MET A 241 -6.80 16.34 -1.12
N VAL A 242 -6.74 17.41 -1.89
CA VAL A 242 -6.22 17.43 -3.26
C VAL A 242 -4.98 18.30 -3.28
N GLU A 243 -3.82 17.69 -3.44
CA GLU A 243 -2.55 18.42 -3.57
C GLU A 243 -2.14 18.45 -5.04
N PHE A 244 -2.35 19.58 -5.68
CA PHE A 244 -1.75 19.86 -6.98
C PHE A 244 -0.32 20.37 -6.77
N VAL A 245 0.63 19.69 -7.40
CA VAL A 245 1.90 20.34 -7.72
C VAL A 245 1.65 21.08 -9.04
N GLU A 246 1.45 22.40 -9.00
CA GLU A 246 1.62 23.23 -10.18
C GLU A 246 3.10 23.15 -10.54
N ASP A 247 3.41 22.54 -11.69
CA ASP A 247 4.70 22.72 -12.33
C ASP A 247 4.79 24.22 -12.73
N GLY A 248 5.63 24.96 -11.98
CA GLY A 248 5.99 26.34 -12.30
C GLY A 248 6.88 26.44 -13.53
#